data_9ce92d9aef497234d59b0b65c0930dde
#
_entry.id   9ce92d9aef497234d59b0b65c0930dde
#
_cell.length_a   1.000
_cell.length_b   1.000
_cell.length_c   1.000
_cell.angle_alpha   90.00
_cell.angle_beta   90.00
_cell.angle_gamma   90.00
#
_symmetry.space_group_name_H-M   'P 1'
#
loop_
_entity.id
_entity.type
_entity.pdbx_description
1 polymer ?
#
loop_
_entity_poly.entity_id
_entity_poly.type
_entity_poly.pdbx_seq_one_letter_code
_entity_poly.pdbx_strand_id
1 'polypeptide(L)'
;PLDAGGTMADLAPDIVREVIGPSADPDGIALATEAMGRVPDATYRAAIAALVAFDRRDDTLRVAMENPRDPRVIAEIERRCGLKVQPLLSPAIAIQRALLLYRSDLFELIQHQRDDVPSSSLLSADMPAPELVMRLLEFAVVSRASDIHIEPYELELLVRYRIDGALQEVVSLPPAAQHPVASRLKVMAGMRLDEKRLPQDGRFEAQFAGLTVDFRVSSLPTLFGEKLVVRVLSRDGVVLDLQNLGLSAPDHDTLLRHVLRPFGMVLITGPTGSGKTTSLYALLMRIGAERRSVVNISTIEDPIEYTIPRVTQTMVNVAAGMDFANGLRALLRQDPDVIMVGEIRDRETAEMGVRAALVGRMLLSTLHTNDSTSAVARLVDMGIEPFLLASTLSVVVAQRLARRLCTACRV
;
A
#
# COMPACT_ATOMS: atom_id res chain seq x y z
N PRO A 1 25.50 -12.21 -17.34
CA PRO A 1 25.14 -11.78 -18.68
C PRO A 1 23.63 -11.71 -18.76
N LEU A 2 23.12 -10.50 -18.88
CA LEU A 2 21.69 -10.20 -19.06
C LEU A 2 21.32 -10.40 -20.54
N ASP A 3 21.31 -11.64 -21.02
CA ASP A 3 21.09 -11.95 -22.44
C ASP A 3 19.72 -12.57 -22.75
N ALA A 4 18.70 -12.27 -21.97
CA ALA A 4 17.34 -12.67 -22.31
C ALA A 4 16.36 -11.55 -21.99
N GLY A 5 16.31 -10.51 -22.80
CA GLY A 5 15.14 -9.69 -23.13
C GLY A 5 14.27 -9.04 -22.04
N GLY A 6 14.50 -9.26 -20.78
CA GLY A 6 13.78 -8.63 -19.68
C GLY A 6 14.68 -7.65 -18.92
N THR A 7 14.32 -6.38 -18.93
CA THR A 7 15.07 -5.32 -18.23
C THR A 7 14.39 -5.01 -16.90
N MET A 8 15.12 -4.38 -16.00
CA MET A 8 14.57 -3.86 -14.73
C MET A 8 13.33 -2.97 -14.94
N ALA A 9 13.26 -2.27 -16.07
CA ALA A 9 12.11 -1.47 -16.49
C ALA A 9 10.86 -2.33 -16.79
N ASP A 10 11.03 -3.54 -17.27
CA ASP A 10 9.92 -4.45 -17.57
C ASP A 10 9.32 -5.08 -16.31
N LEU A 11 10.14 -5.22 -15.25
CA LEU A 11 9.72 -5.81 -13.98
C LEU A 11 9.04 -4.83 -13.03
N ALA A 12 9.46 -3.58 -13.05
CA ALA A 12 8.94 -2.54 -12.17
C ALA A 12 8.96 -1.18 -12.86
N PRO A 13 8.21 -1.01 -13.96
CA PRO A 13 8.27 0.19 -14.78
C PRO A 13 7.93 1.46 -14.00
N ASP A 14 7.05 1.36 -13.01
CA ASP A 14 6.67 2.50 -12.18
C ASP A 14 7.76 2.91 -11.19
N ILE A 15 8.48 1.95 -10.61
CA ILE A 15 9.61 2.23 -9.71
C ILE A 15 10.75 2.87 -10.51
N VAL A 16 11.05 2.32 -11.66
CA VAL A 16 12.07 2.88 -12.55
C VAL A 16 11.68 4.30 -12.98
N ARG A 17 10.43 4.54 -13.35
CA ARG A 17 9.93 5.87 -13.70
C ARG A 17 9.88 6.84 -12.52
N GLU A 18 9.60 6.37 -11.31
CA GLU A 18 9.62 7.19 -10.10
C GLU A 18 11.03 7.67 -9.75
N VAL A 19 12.03 6.79 -9.90
CA VAL A 19 13.44 7.09 -9.63
C VAL A 19 14.10 7.92 -10.73
N ILE A 20 13.78 7.64 -12.00
CA ILE A 20 14.51 8.04 -13.18
C ILE A 20 13.73 9.03 -14.06
N GLY A 21 12.38 9.03 -13.93
CA GLY A 21 11.50 9.75 -14.83
C GLY A 21 11.30 9.03 -16.18
N PRO A 22 10.57 9.69 -17.10
CA PRO A 22 10.06 9.05 -18.33
C PRO A 22 11.12 8.70 -19.39
N SER A 23 12.38 9.06 -19.19
CA SER A 23 13.48 8.84 -20.12
C SER A 23 14.38 7.65 -19.78
N ALA A 24 13.91 6.71 -18.94
CA ALA A 24 14.65 5.51 -18.59
C ALA A 24 14.91 4.63 -19.84
N ASP A 25 16.17 4.37 -20.10
CA ASP A 25 16.61 3.45 -21.13
C ASP A 25 16.90 2.08 -20.49
N PRO A 26 16.16 1.02 -20.87
CA PRO A 26 16.36 -0.32 -20.33
C PRO A 26 17.79 -0.86 -20.50
N ASP A 27 18.39 -0.65 -21.64
CA ASP A 27 19.75 -1.12 -21.94
C ASP A 27 20.80 -0.36 -21.09
N GLY A 28 20.58 0.92 -20.87
CA GLY A 28 21.40 1.75 -19.97
C GLY A 28 21.36 1.30 -18.53
N ILE A 29 20.17 0.85 -18.03
CA ILE A 29 20.02 0.31 -16.69
C ILE A 29 20.82 -0.97 -16.51
N ALA A 30 20.78 -1.88 -17.47
CA ALA A 30 21.55 -3.13 -17.44
C ALA A 30 23.05 -2.88 -17.37
N LEU A 31 23.56 -1.98 -18.21
CA LEU A 31 24.97 -1.58 -18.22
C LEU A 31 25.40 -0.86 -16.93
N ALA A 32 24.53 -0.04 -16.36
CA ALA A 32 24.77 0.63 -15.09
C ALA A 32 24.87 -0.37 -13.92
N THR A 33 23.99 -1.37 -13.91
CA THR A 33 24.00 -2.45 -12.90
C THR A 33 25.28 -3.26 -12.95
N GLU A 34 25.77 -3.62 -14.13
CA GLU A 34 27.05 -4.32 -14.32
C GLU A 34 28.24 -3.46 -13.84
N ALA A 35 28.25 -2.17 -14.15
CA ALA A 35 29.29 -1.26 -13.73
C ALA A 35 29.36 -1.12 -12.19
N MET A 36 28.24 -1.14 -11.48
CA MET A 36 28.15 -1.06 -10.03
C MET A 36 28.46 -2.40 -9.34
N GLY A 37 28.14 -3.53 -9.94
CA GLY A 37 28.40 -4.87 -9.39
C GLY A 37 29.89 -5.22 -9.23
N ARG A 38 30.80 -4.45 -9.79
CA ARG A 38 32.25 -4.63 -9.70
C ARG A 38 32.91 -4.05 -8.42
N VAL A 39 32.10 -3.55 -7.47
CA VAL A 39 32.62 -2.85 -6.26
C VAL A 39 32.51 -3.73 -5.00
N PRO A 40 33.62 -4.19 -4.39
CA PRO A 40 33.62 -5.24 -3.37
C PRO A 40 33.61 -4.83 -1.88
N ASP A 41 33.47 -3.56 -1.47
CA ASP A 41 33.79 -3.17 -0.09
C ASP A 41 32.56 -2.82 0.79
N ALA A 42 32.59 -3.31 2.06
CA ALA A 42 31.52 -3.19 3.05
C ALA A 42 31.27 -1.74 3.53
N THR A 43 32.31 -0.90 3.58
CA THR A 43 32.22 0.52 3.95
C THR A 43 31.45 1.33 2.90
N TYR A 44 31.49 0.87 1.68
CA TYR A 44 30.81 1.44 0.54
C TYR A 44 29.34 1.09 0.49
N ARG A 45 28.93 -0.04 1.08
CA ARG A 45 27.51 -0.45 1.13
C ARG A 45 26.64 0.56 1.90
N ALA A 46 27.18 1.21 2.92
CA ALA A 46 26.48 2.23 3.67
C ALA A 46 26.31 3.55 2.88
N ALA A 47 27.29 3.91 2.05
CA ALA A 47 27.20 5.08 1.17
C ALA A 47 26.32 4.81 -0.07
N ILE A 48 26.29 3.57 -0.55
CA ILE A 48 25.44 3.09 -1.66
C ILE A 48 23.95 3.03 -1.27
N ALA A 49 23.62 2.92 0.01
CA ALA A 49 22.24 2.95 0.46
C ALA A 49 21.46 4.24 0.11
N ALA A 50 22.16 5.26 -0.36
CA ALA A 50 21.60 6.56 -0.73
C ALA A 50 21.75 6.90 -2.22
N LEU A 51 22.05 5.92 -3.09
CA LEU A 51 22.21 6.15 -4.52
C LEU A 51 21.97 4.90 -5.37
N VAL A 52 21.49 5.09 -6.61
CA VAL A 52 21.27 4.03 -7.60
C VAL A 52 21.73 4.50 -8.98
N ALA A 53 22.63 3.75 -9.61
CA ALA A 53 22.96 3.94 -11.01
C ALA A 53 21.87 3.28 -11.87
N PHE A 54 21.36 3.96 -12.88
CA PHE A 54 20.21 3.49 -13.62
C PHE A 54 20.29 3.62 -15.14
N ASP A 55 21.31 4.31 -15.62
CA ASP A 55 21.49 4.55 -17.06
C ASP A 55 22.97 4.81 -17.34
N ARG A 56 23.47 4.27 -18.42
CA ARG A 56 24.81 4.53 -18.91
C ARG A 56 24.74 4.94 -20.38
N ARG A 57 25.27 6.11 -20.70
CA ARG A 57 25.39 6.59 -22.07
C ARG A 57 26.86 6.91 -22.33
N ASP A 58 27.46 6.17 -23.23
CA ASP A 58 28.88 6.26 -23.55
C ASP A 58 29.75 6.20 -22.27
N ASP A 59 30.44 7.27 -21.94
CA ASP A 59 31.31 7.42 -20.77
C ASP A 59 30.61 8.08 -19.58
N THR A 60 29.30 8.26 -19.61
CA THR A 60 28.52 8.92 -18.55
C THR A 60 27.57 7.96 -17.85
N LEU A 61 27.71 7.86 -16.53
CA LEU A 61 26.82 7.11 -15.65
C LEU A 61 25.81 8.05 -14.99
N ARG A 62 24.50 7.82 -15.20
CA ARG A 62 23.44 8.57 -14.51
C ARG A 62 23.12 7.91 -13.19
N VAL A 63 23.16 8.69 -12.11
CA VAL A 63 23.02 8.18 -10.74
C VAL A 63 21.94 8.96 -10.00
N ALA A 64 20.91 8.27 -9.55
CA ALA A 64 19.90 8.82 -8.65
C ALA A 64 20.46 8.88 -7.22
N MET A 65 20.43 10.05 -6.57
CA MET A 65 21.03 10.31 -5.27
C MET A 65 20.10 11.18 -4.41
N GLU A 66 20.13 10.97 -3.10
CA GLU A 66 19.47 11.87 -2.14
C GLU A 66 20.10 13.25 -2.11
N ASN A 67 21.43 13.30 -2.24
CA ASN A 67 22.18 14.54 -2.28
C ASN A 67 23.07 14.62 -3.54
N PRO A 68 22.53 15.08 -4.68
CA PRO A 68 23.28 15.18 -5.93
C PRO A 68 24.36 16.28 -5.94
N ARG A 69 24.47 17.03 -4.85
CA ARG A 69 25.50 18.09 -4.70
C ARG A 69 26.70 17.68 -3.84
N ASP A 70 26.77 16.41 -3.38
CA ASP A 70 27.93 15.94 -2.63
C ASP A 70 29.10 15.57 -3.58
N PRO A 71 30.13 16.42 -3.70
CA PRO A 71 31.23 16.20 -4.64
C PRO A 71 32.09 15.01 -4.24
N ARG A 72 32.10 14.61 -2.96
CA ARG A 72 32.93 13.51 -2.46
C ARG A 72 32.40 12.18 -2.96
N VAL A 73 31.06 12.01 -2.89
CA VAL A 73 30.39 10.80 -3.37
C VAL A 73 30.53 10.68 -4.89
N ILE A 74 30.32 11.78 -5.61
CA ILE A 74 30.48 11.81 -7.07
C ILE A 74 31.87 11.40 -7.49
N ALA A 75 32.91 12.06 -6.92
CA ALA A 75 34.33 11.79 -7.24
C ALA A 75 34.72 10.34 -6.91
N GLU A 76 34.17 9.76 -5.82
CA GLU A 76 34.43 8.36 -5.46
C GLU A 76 33.80 7.38 -6.45
N ILE A 77 32.56 7.64 -6.92
CA ILE A 77 31.92 6.82 -7.95
C ILE A 77 32.74 6.89 -9.25
N GLU A 78 33.09 8.10 -9.72
CA GLU A 78 33.88 8.30 -10.93
C GLU A 78 35.25 7.60 -10.86
N ARG A 79 35.91 7.68 -9.71
CA ARG A 79 37.21 7.00 -9.48
C ARG A 79 37.08 5.47 -9.59
N ARG A 80 35.97 4.89 -9.13
CA ARG A 80 35.79 3.44 -9.10
C ARG A 80 35.29 2.85 -10.41
N CYS A 81 34.34 3.49 -11.06
CA CYS A 81 33.80 2.99 -12.32
C CYS A 81 34.54 3.51 -13.57
N GLY A 82 35.37 4.53 -13.44
CA GLY A 82 36.08 5.12 -14.57
C GLY A 82 35.21 5.92 -15.54
N LEU A 83 33.96 6.23 -15.14
CA LEU A 83 32.96 6.92 -15.94
C LEU A 83 32.65 8.29 -15.30
N LYS A 84 32.22 9.24 -16.10
CA LYS A 84 31.69 10.52 -15.58
C LYS A 84 30.33 10.27 -14.94
N VAL A 85 30.04 10.94 -13.82
CA VAL A 85 28.76 10.82 -13.11
C VAL A 85 27.86 12.01 -13.38
N GLN A 86 26.64 11.73 -13.85
CA GLN A 86 25.55 12.71 -13.90
C GLN A 86 24.61 12.45 -12.73
N PRO A 87 24.71 13.22 -11.62
CA PRO A 87 23.86 13.03 -10.47
C PRO A 87 22.47 13.60 -10.71
N LEU A 88 21.43 12.90 -10.24
CA LEU A 88 20.04 13.30 -10.29
C LEU A 88 19.42 13.19 -8.89
N LEU A 89 18.63 14.19 -8.49
CA LEU A 89 17.93 14.17 -7.20
C LEU A 89 16.82 13.14 -7.23
N SER A 90 16.80 12.25 -6.23
CA SER A 90 15.71 11.28 -6.04
C SER A 90 15.39 11.12 -4.56
N PRO A 91 14.11 10.90 -4.20
CA PRO A 91 13.72 10.60 -2.82
C PRO A 91 14.39 9.32 -2.31
N ALA A 92 14.79 9.30 -1.01
CA ALA A 92 15.41 8.14 -0.38
C ALA A 92 14.64 6.85 -0.60
N ILE A 93 13.30 6.92 -0.47
CA ILE A 93 12.40 5.78 -0.64
C ILE A 93 12.44 5.18 -2.05
N ALA A 94 12.54 6.01 -3.08
CA ALA A 94 12.64 5.57 -4.46
C ALA A 94 13.98 4.86 -4.72
N ILE A 95 15.06 5.41 -4.17
CA ILE A 95 16.41 4.81 -4.24
C ILE A 95 16.41 3.45 -3.52
N GLN A 96 15.85 3.36 -2.32
CA GLN A 96 15.80 2.12 -1.56
C GLN A 96 14.99 1.04 -2.28
N ARG A 97 13.85 1.39 -2.88
CA ARG A 97 13.06 0.46 -3.72
C ARG A 97 13.87 -0.04 -4.92
N ALA A 98 14.55 0.86 -5.61
CA ALA A 98 15.38 0.47 -6.73
C ALA A 98 16.54 -0.44 -6.31
N LEU A 99 17.18 -0.18 -5.16
CA LEU A 99 18.23 -1.04 -4.61
C LEU A 99 17.77 -2.46 -4.30
N LEU A 100 16.51 -2.66 -3.92
CA LEU A 100 15.96 -4.00 -3.75
C LEU A 100 15.93 -4.79 -5.06
N LEU A 101 15.72 -4.12 -6.19
CA LEU A 101 15.75 -4.74 -7.52
C LEU A 101 17.18 -5.13 -7.96
N TYR A 102 18.24 -4.55 -7.38
CA TYR A 102 19.64 -4.95 -7.63
C TYR A 102 20.05 -6.25 -6.91
N ARG A 103 19.23 -6.79 -6.03
CA ARG A 103 19.48 -8.09 -5.44
C ARG A 103 19.23 -9.16 -6.48
N SER A 104 20.33 -9.58 -7.14
CA SER A 104 20.35 -10.53 -8.26
C SER A 104 19.53 -11.80 -8.05
N ASP A 105 19.46 -12.28 -6.80
CA ASP A 105 18.80 -13.54 -6.44
C ASP A 105 17.28 -13.50 -6.68
N LEU A 106 16.66 -12.32 -6.55
CA LEU A 106 15.22 -12.16 -6.78
C LEU A 106 14.91 -12.00 -8.28
N PHE A 107 15.81 -11.36 -9.00
CA PHE A 107 15.70 -11.15 -10.43
C PHE A 107 15.83 -12.46 -11.21
N GLU A 108 16.76 -13.33 -10.80
CA GLU A 108 16.93 -14.67 -11.36
C GLU A 108 15.69 -15.55 -11.13
N LEU A 109 15.03 -15.42 -9.96
CA LEU A 109 13.76 -16.10 -9.64
C LEU A 109 12.64 -15.81 -10.67
N ILE A 110 12.59 -14.58 -11.20
CA ILE A 110 11.53 -14.13 -12.11
C ILE A 110 11.87 -14.44 -13.57
N GLN A 111 13.13 -14.34 -13.94
CA GLN A 111 13.56 -14.59 -15.33
C GLN A 111 13.47 -16.06 -15.73
N HIS A 112 13.79 -16.99 -14.82
CA HIS A 112 13.71 -18.42 -15.13
C HIS A 112 12.29 -18.96 -15.34
N GLN A 113 11.24 -18.19 -15.00
CA GLN A 113 9.86 -18.57 -15.34
C GLN A 113 9.44 -18.21 -16.77
N ARG A 114 10.17 -17.33 -17.46
CA ARG A 114 9.87 -16.93 -18.86
C ARG A 114 10.50 -17.87 -19.90
N ASP A 115 11.57 -18.53 -19.53
CA ASP A 115 12.24 -19.49 -20.41
C ASP A 115 11.98 -20.89 -19.86
N ASP A 116 11.31 -21.79 -20.56
CA ASP A 116 10.93 -23.19 -20.27
C ASP A 116 11.97 -24.06 -19.51
N VAL A 117 12.75 -23.48 -18.62
CA VAL A 117 13.73 -24.15 -17.76
C VAL A 117 13.05 -24.53 -16.45
N PRO A 118 13.15 -25.79 -16.00
CA PRO A 118 12.51 -26.22 -14.75
C PRO A 118 12.94 -25.36 -13.58
N SER A 119 11.98 -24.75 -12.91
CA SER A 119 12.10 -23.82 -11.75
C SER A 119 12.85 -24.41 -10.55
N SER A 120 13.40 -25.60 -10.68
CA SER A 120 14.02 -26.39 -9.60
C SER A 120 15.44 -25.96 -9.18
N SER A 121 16.06 -24.98 -9.85
CA SER A 121 17.48 -24.69 -9.63
C SER A 121 17.79 -23.47 -8.75
N LEU A 122 16.84 -22.59 -8.46
CA LEU A 122 17.12 -21.36 -7.71
C LEU A 122 16.33 -21.20 -6.39
N LEU A 123 15.13 -21.75 -6.30
CA LEU A 123 14.52 -22.09 -5.03
C LEU A 123 14.75 -23.59 -4.82
N SER A 124 15.99 -23.95 -4.46
CA SER A 124 16.29 -25.32 -4.11
C SER A 124 15.32 -25.77 -3.00
N ALA A 125 14.85 -27.00 -3.06
CA ALA A 125 14.12 -27.66 -1.96
C ALA A 125 14.86 -27.52 -0.61
N ASP A 126 16.08 -27.03 -0.63
CA ASP A 126 16.99 -26.81 0.50
C ASP A 126 16.92 -25.39 1.09
N MET A 127 16.20 -24.42 0.48
CA MET A 127 16.08 -23.07 1.09
C MET A 127 15.21 -23.13 2.35
N PRO A 128 15.69 -22.66 3.50
CA PRO A 128 14.89 -22.61 4.72
C PRO A 128 13.61 -21.79 4.53
N ALA A 129 12.45 -22.33 4.94
CA ALA A 129 11.17 -21.64 4.81
C ALA A 129 11.14 -20.19 5.37
N PRO A 130 11.86 -19.86 6.46
CA PRO A 130 11.94 -18.49 6.93
C PRO A 130 12.55 -17.53 5.91
N GLU A 131 13.59 -17.96 5.21
CA GLU A 131 14.25 -17.14 4.18
C GLU A 131 13.37 -17.00 2.94
N LEU A 132 12.80 -18.11 2.46
CA LEU A 132 11.86 -18.12 1.34
C LEU A 132 10.69 -17.17 1.57
N VAL A 133 10.03 -17.24 2.73
CA VAL A 133 8.92 -16.36 3.06
C VAL A 133 9.36 -14.90 3.07
N MET A 134 10.51 -14.59 3.68
CA MET A 134 11.00 -13.21 3.70
C MET A 134 11.27 -12.66 2.30
N ARG A 135 11.83 -13.47 1.40
CA ARG A 135 12.06 -13.08 -0.01
C ARG A 135 10.74 -12.84 -0.76
N LEU A 136 9.75 -13.72 -0.56
CA LEU A 136 8.43 -13.54 -1.15
C LEU A 136 7.77 -12.22 -0.69
N LEU A 137 7.86 -11.90 0.61
CA LEU A 137 7.32 -10.66 1.17
C LEU A 137 8.09 -9.43 0.64
N GLU A 138 9.41 -9.49 0.63
CA GLU A 138 10.27 -8.42 0.11
C GLU A 138 9.94 -8.10 -1.35
N PHE A 139 9.82 -9.13 -2.17
CA PHE A 139 9.48 -8.97 -3.58
C PHE A 139 8.06 -8.40 -3.79
N ALA A 140 7.09 -8.82 -2.99
CA ALA A 140 5.75 -8.26 -3.05
C ALA A 140 5.74 -6.76 -2.73
N VAL A 141 6.54 -6.32 -1.74
CA VAL A 141 6.69 -4.90 -1.38
C VAL A 141 7.31 -4.11 -2.53
N VAL A 142 8.38 -4.64 -3.14
CA VAL A 142 9.07 -4.00 -4.28
C VAL A 142 8.15 -3.88 -5.48
N SER A 143 7.43 -4.96 -5.81
CA SER A 143 6.50 -5.00 -6.94
C SER A 143 5.20 -4.24 -6.69
N ARG A 144 5.05 -3.57 -5.54
CA ARG A 144 3.81 -2.88 -5.12
C ARG A 144 2.58 -3.79 -5.18
N ALA A 145 2.77 -5.08 -4.89
CA ALA A 145 1.65 -6.00 -4.83
C ALA A 145 0.70 -5.60 -3.69
N SER A 146 -0.60 -5.60 -3.97
CA SER A 146 -1.63 -5.39 -2.94
C SER A 146 -1.88 -6.64 -2.12
N ASP A 147 -1.78 -7.81 -2.75
CA ASP A 147 -2.02 -9.10 -2.11
C ASP A 147 -1.07 -10.17 -2.66
N ILE A 148 -0.67 -11.10 -1.78
CA ILE A 148 0.08 -12.32 -2.10
C ILE A 148 -0.87 -13.49 -1.90
N HIS A 149 -1.10 -14.28 -2.92
CA HIS A 149 -1.87 -15.51 -2.87
C HIS A 149 -0.93 -16.69 -2.87
N ILE A 150 -1.00 -17.55 -1.87
CA ILE A 150 -0.23 -18.78 -1.73
C ILE A 150 -1.23 -19.93 -1.76
N GLU A 151 -1.25 -20.64 -2.86
CA GLU A 151 -2.34 -21.55 -3.23
C GLU A 151 -1.81 -22.98 -3.41
N PRO A 152 -2.22 -23.89 -2.51
CA PRO A 152 -1.84 -25.29 -2.61
C PRO A 152 -2.67 -26.00 -3.69
N TYR A 153 -2.01 -26.66 -4.60
CA TYR A 153 -2.54 -27.56 -5.60
C TYR A 153 -1.95 -28.98 -5.40
N GLU A 154 -2.44 -29.94 -6.16
CA GLU A 154 -2.00 -31.33 -6.05
C GLU A 154 -0.51 -31.51 -6.32
N LEU A 155 0.01 -30.82 -7.34
CA LEU A 155 1.37 -30.98 -7.85
C LEU A 155 2.30 -29.80 -7.52
N GLU A 156 1.75 -28.71 -6.97
CA GLU A 156 2.52 -27.48 -6.73
C GLU A 156 1.94 -26.63 -5.61
N LEU A 157 2.76 -25.73 -5.09
CA LEU A 157 2.35 -24.57 -4.30
C LEU A 157 2.53 -23.32 -5.18
N LEU A 158 1.42 -22.79 -5.72
CA LEU A 158 1.46 -21.64 -6.61
C LEU A 158 1.43 -20.34 -5.80
N VAL A 159 2.38 -19.44 -6.06
CA VAL A 159 2.39 -18.09 -5.50
C VAL A 159 2.05 -17.09 -6.59
N ARG A 160 1.00 -16.28 -6.34
CA ARG A 160 0.56 -15.22 -7.24
C ARG A 160 0.50 -13.90 -6.51
N TYR A 161 0.84 -12.82 -7.20
CA TYR A 161 0.69 -11.47 -6.67
C TYR A 161 -0.42 -10.74 -7.41
N ARG A 162 -1.13 -9.90 -6.65
CA ARG A 162 -2.05 -8.93 -7.24
C ARG A 162 -1.31 -7.62 -7.42
N ILE A 163 -1.02 -7.27 -8.65
CA ILE A 163 -0.34 -6.03 -9.03
C ILE A 163 -1.31 -5.26 -9.94
N ASP A 164 -1.57 -4.01 -9.63
CA ASP A 164 -2.52 -3.14 -10.36
C ASP A 164 -3.90 -3.79 -10.59
N GLY A 165 -4.37 -4.55 -9.61
CA GLY A 165 -5.66 -5.25 -9.64
C GLY A 165 -5.63 -6.61 -10.36
N ALA A 166 -4.61 -6.94 -11.15
CA ALA A 166 -4.46 -8.21 -11.84
C ALA A 166 -3.66 -9.22 -11.02
N LEU A 167 -4.09 -10.49 -11.00
CA LEU A 167 -3.30 -11.59 -10.44
C LEU A 167 -2.28 -12.06 -11.46
N GLN A 168 -1.02 -12.11 -11.04
CA GLN A 168 0.12 -12.57 -11.84
C GLN A 168 0.80 -13.73 -11.12
N GLU A 169 1.17 -14.77 -11.84
CA GLU A 169 1.96 -15.89 -11.33
C GLU A 169 3.39 -15.42 -11.10
N VAL A 170 3.93 -15.73 -9.93
CA VAL A 170 5.27 -15.32 -9.53
C VAL A 170 6.20 -16.52 -9.44
N VAL A 171 5.78 -17.57 -8.74
CA VAL A 171 6.57 -18.78 -8.59
C VAL A 171 5.68 -19.99 -8.32
N SER A 172 6.05 -21.12 -8.91
CA SER A 172 5.54 -22.45 -8.57
C SER A 172 6.60 -23.18 -7.74
N LEU A 173 6.23 -23.63 -6.56
CA LEU A 173 7.07 -24.33 -5.60
C LEU A 173 6.65 -25.79 -5.51
N PRO A 174 7.56 -26.71 -5.16
CA PRO A 174 7.18 -28.10 -4.90
C PRO A 174 6.15 -28.22 -3.77
N PRO A 175 5.21 -29.20 -3.80
CA PRO A 175 4.21 -29.40 -2.75
C PRO A 175 4.81 -29.52 -1.34
N ALA A 176 6.04 -30.00 -1.22
CA ALA A 176 6.77 -30.11 0.05
C ALA A 176 7.00 -28.74 0.74
N ALA A 177 7.02 -27.63 -0.01
CA ALA A 177 7.18 -26.27 0.53
C ALA A 177 5.92 -25.76 1.24
N GLN A 178 4.74 -26.34 0.97
CA GLN A 178 3.46 -25.88 1.47
C GLN A 178 3.39 -25.75 2.99
N HIS A 179 3.68 -26.84 3.69
CA HIS A 179 3.59 -26.86 5.15
C HIS A 179 4.61 -25.93 5.83
N PRO A 180 5.88 -25.92 5.45
CA PRO A 180 6.87 -24.98 5.98
C PRO A 180 6.51 -23.50 5.73
N VAL A 181 6.06 -23.14 4.54
CA VAL A 181 5.66 -21.76 4.19
C VAL A 181 4.43 -21.34 5.00
N ALA A 182 3.38 -22.18 5.04
CA ALA A 182 2.17 -21.89 5.80
C ALA A 182 2.49 -21.74 7.30
N SER A 183 3.27 -22.64 7.88
CA SER A 183 3.66 -22.60 9.29
C SER A 183 4.44 -21.31 9.61
N ARG A 184 5.38 -20.92 8.75
CA ARG A 184 6.16 -19.69 8.94
C ARG A 184 5.27 -18.45 8.93
N LEU A 185 4.36 -18.32 7.98
CA LEU A 185 3.42 -17.19 7.92
C LEU A 185 2.46 -17.17 9.11
N LYS A 186 1.97 -18.35 9.55
CA LYS A 186 1.12 -18.45 10.75
C LYS A 186 1.85 -18.02 12.01
N VAL A 187 3.11 -18.42 12.20
CA VAL A 187 3.95 -17.97 13.32
C VAL A 187 4.11 -16.45 13.29
N MET A 188 4.48 -15.89 12.14
CA MET A 188 4.64 -14.43 12.00
C MET A 188 3.35 -13.67 12.31
N ALA A 189 2.21 -14.20 11.88
CA ALA A 189 0.90 -13.59 12.05
C ALA A 189 0.22 -13.87 13.41
N GLY A 190 0.88 -14.61 14.31
CA GLY A 190 0.32 -14.97 15.62
C GLY A 190 -0.85 -15.95 15.57
N MET A 191 -0.93 -16.76 14.51
CA MET A 191 -1.98 -17.77 14.31
C MET A 191 -1.61 -19.11 14.96
N ARG A 192 -2.63 -19.91 15.23
CA ARG A 192 -2.46 -21.26 15.81
C ARG A 192 -1.92 -22.24 14.76
N LEU A 193 -0.83 -22.89 15.06
CA LEU A 193 -0.19 -23.90 14.19
C LEU A 193 -0.91 -25.25 14.20
N ASP A 194 -1.51 -25.59 15.32
CA ASP A 194 -2.22 -26.85 15.56
C ASP A 194 -3.60 -26.89 14.86
N GLU A 195 -4.18 -25.73 14.58
CA GLU A 195 -5.47 -25.64 13.91
C GLU A 195 -5.29 -25.46 12.40
N LYS A 196 -5.76 -26.43 11.61
CA LYS A 196 -5.66 -26.46 10.14
C LYS A 196 -7.02 -26.63 9.46
N ARG A 197 -8.09 -26.77 10.24
CA ARG A 197 -9.45 -27.07 9.74
C ARG A 197 -10.38 -25.86 9.75
N LEU A 198 -9.99 -24.81 10.45
CA LEU A 198 -10.76 -23.57 10.54
C LEU A 198 -10.01 -22.40 9.91
N PRO A 199 -10.72 -21.46 9.29
CA PRO A 199 -10.12 -20.21 8.85
C PRO A 199 -9.49 -19.45 10.02
N GLN A 200 -8.38 -18.80 9.78
CA GLN A 200 -7.72 -17.95 10.76
C GLN A 200 -7.27 -16.65 10.10
N ASP A 201 -7.27 -15.59 10.89
CA ASP A 201 -6.76 -14.27 10.51
C ASP A 201 -5.69 -13.83 11.50
N GLY A 202 -4.68 -13.14 10.99
CA GLY A 202 -3.60 -12.62 11.79
C GLY A 202 -2.92 -11.44 11.11
N ARG A 203 -1.95 -10.84 11.82
CA ARG A 203 -1.22 -9.68 11.31
C ARG A 203 0.20 -9.66 11.85
N PHE A 204 1.12 -9.07 11.09
CA PHE A 204 2.47 -8.79 11.55
C PHE A 204 3.04 -7.58 10.82
N GLU A 205 4.07 -7.00 11.40
CA GLU A 205 4.88 -5.96 10.76
C GLU A 205 6.25 -6.53 10.39
N ALA A 206 6.80 -6.07 9.26
CA ALA A 206 8.18 -6.34 8.89
C ALA A 206 8.82 -5.11 8.25
N GLN A 207 10.16 -5.03 8.36
CA GLN A 207 10.92 -3.94 7.76
C GLN A 207 11.66 -4.44 6.52
N PHE A 208 11.48 -3.71 5.41
CA PHE A 208 12.16 -3.95 4.16
C PHE A 208 12.80 -2.63 3.68
N ALA A 209 14.13 -2.62 3.55
CA ALA A 209 14.88 -1.43 3.13
C ALA A 209 14.52 -0.13 3.88
N GLY A 210 14.30 -0.22 5.20
CA GLY A 210 13.92 0.91 6.03
C GLY A 210 12.43 1.27 6.01
N LEU A 211 11.62 0.59 5.19
CA LEU A 211 10.18 0.73 5.15
C LEU A 211 9.53 -0.21 6.14
N THR A 212 8.62 0.28 6.97
CA THR A 212 7.77 -0.56 7.80
C THR A 212 6.50 -0.91 7.03
N VAL A 213 6.27 -2.21 6.83
CA VAL A 213 5.12 -2.72 6.08
C VAL A 213 4.28 -3.57 7.01
N ASP A 214 2.97 -3.30 7.05
CA ASP A 214 1.99 -4.14 7.74
C ASP A 214 1.48 -5.23 6.80
N PHE A 215 1.36 -6.44 7.32
CA PHE A 215 0.80 -7.58 6.62
C PHE A 215 -0.41 -8.13 7.37
N ARG A 216 -1.52 -8.31 6.63
CA ARG A 216 -2.69 -9.05 7.13
C ARG A 216 -2.74 -10.38 6.43
N VAL A 217 -2.80 -11.45 7.19
CA VAL A 217 -2.79 -12.83 6.69
C VAL A 217 -4.12 -13.47 7.00
N SER A 218 -4.74 -14.05 5.98
CA SER A 218 -5.92 -14.90 6.14
C SER A 218 -5.61 -16.30 5.64
N SER A 219 -5.93 -17.33 6.42
CA SER A 219 -5.79 -18.73 6.04
C SER A 219 -7.14 -19.39 5.86
N LEU A 220 -7.26 -20.22 4.85
CA LEU A 220 -8.47 -20.99 4.54
C LEU A 220 -8.07 -22.43 4.23
N PRO A 221 -8.66 -23.44 4.92
CA PRO A 221 -8.49 -24.84 4.56
C PRO A 221 -9.02 -25.15 3.16
N THR A 222 -8.24 -25.87 2.38
CA THR A 222 -8.61 -26.35 1.03
C THR A 222 -8.31 -27.85 0.90
N LEU A 223 -8.66 -28.43 -0.26
CA LEU A 223 -8.48 -29.87 -0.50
C LEU A 223 -7.01 -30.31 -0.36
N PHE A 224 -6.07 -29.47 -0.84
CA PHE A 224 -4.63 -29.80 -0.88
C PHE A 224 -3.83 -29.13 0.23
N GLY A 225 -4.50 -28.42 1.18
CA GLY A 225 -3.87 -27.77 2.33
C GLY A 225 -4.44 -26.41 2.64
N GLU A 226 -3.66 -25.54 3.31
CA GLU A 226 -4.12 -24.20 3.67
C GLU A 226 -3.74 -23.18 2.58
N LYS A 227 -4.75 -22.59 1.93
CA LYS A 227 -4.55 -21.39 1.13
C LYS A 227 -4.32 -20.20 2.05
N LEU A 228 -3.30 -19.40 1.74
CA LEU A 228 -3.05 -18.14 2.45
C LEU A 228 -3.17 -16.96 1.49
N VAL A 229 -3.75 -15.88 2.00
CA VAL A 229 -3.75 -14.59 1.34
C VAL A 229 -3.11 -13.59 2.28
N VAL A 230 -2.05 -12.94 1.81
CA VAL A 230 -1.32 -11.92 2.58
C VAL A 230 -1.53 -10.58 1.92
N ARG A 231 -2.28 -9.69 2.56
CA ARG A 231 -2.46 -8.31 2.12
C ARG A 231 -1.27 -7.48 2.56
N VAL A 232 -0.70 -6.74 1.63
CA VAL A 232 0.45 -5.86 1.83
C VAL A 232 -0.04 -4.43 2.05
N LEU A 233 0.20 -3.88 3.24
CA LEU A 233 -0.21 -2.53 3.62
C LEU A 233 1.04 -1.69 3.83
N SER A 234 1.57 -1.10 2.76
CA SER A 234 2.71 -0.20 2.88
C SER A 234 2.27 1.10 3.55
N ARG A 235 2.96 1.49 4.62
CA ARG A 235 2.74 2.79 5.30
C ARG A 235 3.38 3.94 4.54
N ASP A 236 4.28 3.64 3.60
CA ASP A 236 5.09 4.64 2.94
C ASP A 236 4.47 5.12 1.63
N GLY A 237 4.39 6.44 1.51
CA GLY A 237 4.04 7.11 0.26
C GLY A 237 2.55 7.33 0.00
N VAL A 238 1.66 6.99 0.93
CA VAL A 238 0.32 7.57 0.87
C VAL A 238 0.43 9.02 1.35
N VAL A 239 0.85 9.90 0.44
CA VAL A 239 0.66 11.34 0.64
C VAL A 239 -0.84 11.54 0.67
N LEU A 240 -1.38 11.54 1.91
CA LEU A 240 -2.78 11.81 2.19
C LEU A 240 -3.08 13.29 1.97
N ASP A 241 -2.76 13.76 0.77
CA ASP A 241 -3.08 15.10 0.35
C ASP A 241 -4.35 15.06 -0.50
N LEU A 242 -5.31 15.86 -0.10
CA LEU A 242 -6.58 16.01 -0.80
C LEU A 242 -6.38 16.40 -2.28
N GLN A 243 -5.30 17.12 -2.60
CA GLN A 243 -4.94 17.51 -3.97
C GLN A 243 -4.60 16.30 -4.86
N ASN A 244 -4.12 15.22 -4.26
CA ASN A 244 -3.74 14.01 -4.99
C ASN A 244 -4.91 13.04 -5.27
N LEU A 245 -6.10 13.33 -4.74
CA LEU A 245 -7.29 12.49 -4.95
C LEU A 245 -7.88 12.57 -6.35
N GLY A 246 -7.39 13.50 -7.20
CA GLY A 246 -7.84 13.64 -8.58
C GLY A 246 -9.20 14.33 -8.74
N LEU A 247 -9.65 15.06 -7.72
CA LEU A 247 -10.84 15.91 -7.80
C LEU A 247 -10.61 17.10 -8.75
N SER A 248 -11.66 17.53 -9.45
CA SER A 248 -11.61 18.80 -10.15
C SER A 248 -11.45 19.97 -9.17
N ALA A 249 -10.86 21.08 -9.58
CA ALA A 249 -10.69 22.23 -8.68
C ALA A 249 -12.02 22.73 -8.08
N PRO A 250 -13.14 22.83 -8.81
CA PRO A 250 -14.44 23.21 -8.24
C PRO A 250 -14.96 22.20 -7.21
N ASP A 251 -14.79 20.90 -7.46
CA ASP A 251 -15.24 19.84 -6.54
C ASP A 251 -14.38 19.83 -5.28
N HIS A 252 -13.06 19.99 -5.43
CA HIS A 252 -12.13 20.12 -4.32
C HIS A 252 -12.51 21.28 -3.40
N ASP A 253 -12.74 22.47 -3.96
CA ASP A 253 -13.11 23.67 -3.20
C ASP A 253 -14.49 23.53 -2.55
N THR A 254 -15.42 22.85 -3.21
CA THR A 254 -16.73 22.55 -2.65
C THR A 254 -16.61 21.61 -1.47
N LEU A 255 -15.86 20.50 -1.62
CA LEU A 255 -15.64 19.54 -0.56
C LEU A 255 -14.96 20.19 0.65
N LEU A 256 -13.91 20.98 0.44
CA LEU A 256 -13.22 21.70 1.51
C LEU A 256 -14.14 22.65 2.27
N ARG A 257 -14.95 23.47 1.58
CA ARG A 257 -15.90 24.37 2.22
C ARG A 257 -16.87 23.65 3.15
N HIS A 258 -17.29 22.44 2.81
CA HIS A 258 -18.23 21.65 3.60
C HIS A 258 -17.55 20.93 4.76
N VAL A 259 -16.37 20.36 4.54
CA VAL A 259 -15.61 19.63 5.55
C VAL A 259 -15.07 20.55 6.66
N LEU A 260 -14.74 21.79 6.32
CA LEU A 260 -14.25 22.77 7.29
C LEU A 260 -15.37 23.49 8.06
N ARG A 261 -16.64 23.16 7.84
CA ARG A 261 -17.74 23.64 8.69
C ARG A 261 -17.60 23.08 10.10
N PRO A 262 -18.11 23.79 11.12
CA PRO A 262 -18.03 23.32 12.50
C PRO A 262 -18.81 22.03 12.74
N PHE A 263 -19.88 21.79 11.99
CA PHE A 263 -20.75 20.62 12.11
C PHE A 263 -21.35 20.22 10.77
N GLY A 264 -21.88 19.00 10.74
CA GLY A 264 -22.55 18.42 9.58
C GLY A 264 -22.12 16.99 9.33
N MET A 265 -22.59 16.41 8.24
CA MET A 265 -22.26 15.06 7.81
C MET A 265 -21.67 15.07 6.41
N VAL A 266 -20.53 14.46 6.25
CA VAL A 266 -19.84 14.23 4.97
C VAL A 266 -19.78 12.75 4.70
N LEU A 267 -20.31 12.31 3.57
CA LEU A 267 -20.35 10.90 3.19
C LEU A 267 -19.56 10.66 1.92
N ILE A 268 -18.75 9.59 1.92
CA ILE A 268 -18.07 9.10 0.73
C ILE A 268 -18.65 7.73 0.39
N THR A 269 -19.11 7.57 -0.85
CA THR A 269 -19.72 6.34 -1.31
C THR A 269 -18.97 5.74 -2.49
N GLY A 270 -19.12 4.44 -2.69
CA GLY A 270 -18.49 3.69 -3.77
C GLY A 270 -18.27 2.23 -3.39
N PRO A 271 -17.86 1.37 -4.35
CA PRO A 271 -17.56 -0.03 -4.09
C PRO A 271 -16.33 -0.18 -3.20
N THR A 272 -16.07 -1.43 -2.77
CA THR A 272 -14.83 -1.79 -2.11
C THR A 272 -13.63 -1.49 -3.04
N GLY A 273 -12.56 -0.97 -2.47
CA GLY A 273 -11.36 -0.61 -3.24
C GLY A 273 -11.45 0.69 -4.03
N SER A 274 -12.51 1.51 -3.87
CA SER A 274 -12.62 2.80 -4.55
C SER A 274 -11.86 3.95 -3.86
N GLY A 275 -11.11 3.67 -2.79
CA GLY A 275 -10.29 4.67 -2.08
C GLY A 275 -11.06 5.50 -1.04
N LYS A 276 -12.25 5.08 -0.61
CA LYS A 276 -13.09 5.81 0.37
C LYS A 276 -12.34 6.16 1.65
N THR A 277 -11.71 5.17 2.30
CA THR A 277 -10.95 5.36 3.54
C THR A 277 -9.77 6.31 3.33
N THR A 278 -9.05 6.17 2.21
CA THR A 278 -7.96 7.08 1.84
C THR A 278 -8.43 8.54 1.75
N SER A 279 -9.57 8.75 1.13
CA SER A 279 -10.18 10.09 1.01
C SER A 279 -10.62 10.62 2.38
N LEU A 280 -11.25 9.80 3.23
CA LEU A 280 -11.61 10.20 4.59
C LEU A 280 -10.37 10.59 5.42
N TYR A 281 -9.29 9.82 5.32
CA TYR A 281 -8.06 10.11 6.03
C TYR A 281 -7.40 11.41 5.54
N ALA A 282 -7.40 11.66 4.23
CA ALA A 282 -6.94 12.92 3.66
C ALA A 282 -7.76 14.13 4.20
N LEU A 283 -9.07 13.95 4.34
CA LEU A 283 -9.95 14.96 4.94
C LEU A 283 -9.63 15.19 6.42
N LEU A 284 -9.45 14.14 7.21
CA LEU A 284 -9.08 14.26 8.64
C LEU A 284 -7.75 14.99 8.81
N MET A 285 -6.74 14.65 8.01
CA MET A 285 -5.45 15.33 8.03
C MET A 285 -5.59 16.80 7.65
N ARG A 286 -6.40 17.11 6.62
CA ARG A 286 -6.66 18.47 6.20
C ARG A 286 -7.37 19.30 7.28
N ILE A 287 -8.37 18.73 7.95
CA ILE A 287 -9.07 19.38 9.07
C ILE A 287 -8.07 19.67 10.20
N GLY A 288 -7.25 18.68 10.58
CA GLY A 288 -6.24 18.83 11.62
C GLY A 288 -5.21 19.91 11.31
N ALA A 289 -4.76 20.00 10.05
CA ALA A 289 -3.81 21.01 9.61
C ALA A 289 -4.41 22.42 9.60
N GLU A 290 -5.63 22.61 9.06
CA GLU A 290 -6.31 23.90 8.98
C GLU A 290 -6.68 24.44 10.35
N ARG A 291 -7.17 23.60 11.23
CA ARG A 291 -7.56 23.99 12.59
C ARG A 291 -6.40 23.95 13.60
N ARG A 292 -5.15 23.84 13.12
CA ARG A 292 -3.92 23.90 13.90
C ARG A 292 -3.91 23.00 15.15
N SER A 293 -4.48 21.81 15.01
CA SER A 293 -4.55 20.81 16.07
C SER A 293 -5.28 21.23 17.37
N VAL A 294 -6.16 22.24 17.31
CA VAL A 294 -7.04 22.62 18.42
C VAL A 294 -8.37 21.86 18.43
N VAL A 295 -8.50 20.84 17.57
CA VAL A 295 -9.69 20.01 17.44
C VAL A 295 -9.44 18.60 17.93
N ASN A 296 -10.42 18.03 18.64
CA ASN A 296 -10.45 16.63 19.03
C ASN A 296 -11.02 15.79 17.89
N ILE A 297 -10.15 15.04 17.21
CA ILE A 297 -10.51 14.15 16.10
C ILE A 297 -10.48 12.71 16.60
N SER A 298 -11.61 12.03 16.49
CA SER A 298 -11.74 10.64 16.93
C SER A 298 -12.37 9.78 15.86
N THR A 299 -11.91 8.51 15.74
CA THR A 299 -12.45 7.57 14.76
C THR A 299 -12.90 6.26 15.38
N ILE A 300 -13.83 5.56 14.69
CA ILE A 300 -14.13 4.15 14.93
C ILE A 300 -14.12 3.42 13.60
N GLU A 301 -13.35 2.33 13.50
CA GLU A 301 -12.96 1.70 12.24
C GLU A 301 -12.96 0.16 12.33
N ASP A 302 -13.19 -0.51 11.21
CA ASP A 302 -13.18 -1.97 11.11
C ASP A 302 -12.47 -2.45 9.82
N PRO A 303 -11.16 -2.66 9.90
CA PRO A 303 -10.20 -2.24 10.93
C PRO A 303 -9.56 -0.87 10.62
N ILE A 304 -8.70 -0.37 11.53
CA ILE A 304 -7.82 0.77 11.26
C ILE A 304 -6.83 0.38 10.15
N GLU A 305 -6.77 1.16 9.07
CA GLU A 305 -5.87 0.87 7.94
C GLU A 305 -4.44 1.33 8.21
N TYR A 306 -4.25 2.54 8.70
CA TYR A 306 -2.97 3.07 9.19
C TYR A 306 -3.19 4.18 10.21
N THR A 307 -2.15 4.45 11.00
CA THR A 307 -2.20 5.43 12.09
C THR A 307 -2.10 6.84 11.55
N ILE A 308 -3.02 7.71 11.97
CA ILE A 308 -3.00 9.15 11.66
C ILE A 308 -2.47 9.90 12.88
N PRO A 309 -1.42 10.72 12.73
CA PRO A 309 -0.89 11.50 13.84
C PRO A 309 -1.96 12.41 14.45
N ARG A 310 -2.03 12.46 15.79
CA ARG A 310 -2.97 13.31 16.57
C ARG A 310 -4.45 13.00 16.33
N VAL A 311 -4.80 11.83 15.86
CA VAL A 311 -6.17 11.30 15.75
C VAL A 311 -6.31 10.15 16.73
N THR A 312 -7.36 10.17 17.54
CA THR A 312 -7.70 9.04 18.42
C THR A 312 -8.46 8.00 17.62
N GLN A 313 -7.80 6.91 17.26
CA GLN A 313 -8.38 5.85 16.42
C GLN A 313 -8.79 4.66 17.30
N THR A 314 -10.06 4.26 17.20
CA THR A 314 -10.63 3.11 17.90
C THR A 314 -11.01 2.04 16.90
N MET A 315 -10.66 0.79 17.19
CA MET A 315 -11.00 -0.35 16.35
C MET A 315 -12.25 -1.05 16.89
N VAL A 316 -13.16 -1.44 16.00
CA VAL A 316 -14.29 -2.33 16.30
C VAL A 316 -13.77 -3.64 16.89
N ASN A 317 -14.43 -4.12 17.94
CA ASN A 317 -14.20 -5.42 18.56
C ASN A 317 -15.54 -6.02 18.99
N VAL A 318 -16.19 -6.70 18.06
CA VAL A 318 -17.52 -7.30 18.28
C VAL A 318 -17.52 -8.29 19.44
N ALA A 319 -16.42 -9.04 19.64
CA ALA A 319 -16.31 -9.99 20.74
C ALA A 319 -16.34 -9.32 22.11
N ALA A 320 -15.90 -8.05 22.20
CA ALA A 320 -15.95 -7.23 23.40
C ALA A 320 -17.22 -6.32 23.46
N GLY A 321 -18.17 -6.48 22.52
CA GLY A 321 -19.36 -5.63 22.43
C GLY A 321 -19.11 -4.23 21.86
N MET A 322 -17.94 -3.99 21.24
CA MET A 322 -17.58 -2.73 20.61
C MET A 322 -17.86 -2.81 19.10
N ASP A 323 -19.09 -2.52 18.70
CA ASP A 323 -19.51 -2.29 17.32
C ASP A 323 -19.47 -0.80 16.95
N PHE A 324 -19.86 -0.44 15.73
CA PHE A 324 -19.88 0.96 15.28
C PHE A 324 -20.82 1.84 16.10
N ALA A 325 -22.02 1.36 16.45
CA ALA A 325 -23.02 2.13 17.17
C ALA A 325 -22.58 2.36 18.62
N ASN A 326 -22.08 1.32 19.32
CA ASN A 326 -21.60 1.41 20.68
C ASN A 326 -20.33 2.27 20.76
N GLY A 327 -19.43 2.13 19.81
CA GLY A 327 -18.23 2.94 19.70
C GLY A 327 -18.55 4.41 19.47
N LEU A 328 -19.44 4.72 18.53
CA LEU A 328 -19.89 6.09 18.27
C LEU A 328 -20.57 6.71 19.51
N ARG A 329 -21.41 5.93 20.21
CA ARG A 329 -22.03 6.35 21.47
C ARG A 329 -20.97 6.66 22.55
N ALA A 330 -19.90 5.89 22.60
CA ALA A 330 -18.79 6.14 23.52
C ALA A 330 -17.99 7.39 23.11
N LEU A 331 -17.69 7.55 21.83
CA LEU A 331 -16.97 8.71 21.32
C LEU A 331 -17.70 10.03 21.60
N LEU A 332 -19.03 10.07 21.48
CA LEU A 332 -19.82 11.27 21.79
C LEU A 332 -19.65 11.78 23.23
N ARG A 333 -19.21 10.91 24.15
CA ARG A 333 -18.89 11.30 25.54
C ARG A 333 -17.43 11.72 25.74
N GLN A 334 -16.60 11.68 24.71
CA GLN A 334 -15.19 12.06 24.73
C GLN A 334 -14.94 13.48 24.20
N ASP A 335 -16.01 14.29 24.11
CA ASP A 335 -16.00 15.66 23.61
C ASP A 335 -15.27 15.82 22.24
N PRO A 336 -15.63 15.07 21.23
CA PRO A 336 -15.03 15.17 19.92
C PRO A 336 -15.60 16.37 19.14
N ASP A 337 -14.75 17.05 18.39
CA ASP A 337 -15.20 18.04 17.39
C ASP A 337 -15.47 17.38 16.04
N VAL A 338 -14.65 16.39 15.70
CA VAL A 338 -14.73 15.64 14.43
C VAL A 338 -14.75 14.15 14.75
N ILE A 339 -15.71 13.45 14.17
CA ILE A 339 -15.86 12.00 14.32
C ILE A 339 -15.80 11.37 12.94
N MET A 340 -15.00 10.33 12.77
CA MET A 340 -15.08 9.47 11.60
C MET A 340 -15.59 8.09 12.01
N VAL A 341 -16.66 7.65 11.35
CA VAL A 341 -17.18 6.28 11.43
C VAL A 341 -16.80 5.59 10.13
N GLY A 342 -16.05 4.49 10.19
CA GLY A 342 -15.53 3.80 9.02
C GLY A 342 -16.60 3.55 7.97
N GLU A 343 -17.75 3.09 8.39
CA GLU A 343 -18.93 2.95 7.53
C GLU A 343 -20.24 2.92 8.31
N ILE A 344 -21.34 3.25 7.63
CA ILE A 344 -22.71 3.12 8.14
C ILE A 344 -23.33 1.91 7.44
N ARG A 345 -23.55 0.82 8.22
CA ARG A 345 -24.17 -0.43 7.71
C ARG A 345 -25.62 -0.59 8.13
N ASP A 346 -25.98 -0.02 9.26
CA ASP A 346 -27.25 -0.25 9.93
C ASP A 346 -27.92 1.05 10.40
N ARG A 347 -29.20 0.92 10.77
CA ARG A 347 -30.05 2.01 11.23
C ARG A 347 -29.47 2.69 12.48
N GLU A 348 -28.99 1.92 13.45
CA GLU A 348 -28.54 2.46 14.74
C GLU A 348 -27.32 3.36 14.55
N THR A 349 -26.33 2.92 13.75
CA THR A 349 -25.16 3.71 13.39
C THR A 349 -25.56 4.98 12.63
N ALA A 350 -26.54 4.88 11.70
CA ALA A 350 -27.04 6.03 10.94
C ALA A 350 -27.72 7.06 11.86
N GLU A 351 -28.61 6.63 12.76
CA GLU A 351 -29.28 7.51 13.73
C GLU A 351 -28.27 8.21 14.65
N MET A 352 -27.28 7.48 15.15
CA MET A 352 -26.23 8.05 15.99
C MET A 352 -25.35 9.05 15.24
N GLY A 353 -25.06 8.79 13.97
CA GLY A 353 -24.33 9.71 13.11
C GLY A 353 -25.09 11.02 12.88
N VAL A 354 -26.38 10.94 12.58
CA VAL A 354 -27.25 12.11 12.43
C VAL A 354 -27.32 12.90 13.74
N ARG A 355 -27.48 12.22 14.87
CA ARG A 355 -27.48 12.89 16.20
C ARG A 355 -26.18 13.60 16.49
N ALA A 356 -25.02 13.00 16.12
CA ALA A 356 -23.71 13.63 16.27
C ALA A 356 -23.66 14.98 15.52
N ALA A 357 -24.13 14.99 14.27
CA ALA A 357 -24.19 16.20 13.45
C ALA A 357 -25.16 17.26 14.02
N LEU A 358 -26.31 16.83 14.55
CA LEU A 358 -27.31 17.72 15.14
C LEU A 358 -26.80 18.41 16.43
N VAL A 359 -25.96 17.73 17.20
CA VAL A 359 -25.38 18.31 18.44
C VAL A 359 -24.08 19.08 18.18
N GLY A 360 -23.81 19.42 16.91
CA GLY A 360 -22.75 20.34 16.54
C GLY A 360 -21.41 19.70 16.21
N ARG A 361 -21.36 18.40 15.87
CA ARG A 361 -20.12 17.69 15.49
C ARG A 361 -20.00 17.55 13.98
N MET A 362 -18.78 17.53 13.46
CA MET A 362 -18.54 17.13 12.08
C MET A 362 -18.41 15.62 12.01
N LEU A 363 -19.31 14.95 11.30
CA LEU A 363 -19.26 13.50 11.07
C LEU A 363 -18.78 13.21 9.65
N LEU A 364 -17.77 12.33 9.55
CA LEU A 364 -17.31 11.76 8.29
C LEU A 364 -17.60 10.26 8.28
N SER A 365 -18.14 9.73 7.17
CA SER A 365 -18.39 8.29 7.07
C SER A 365 -18.45 7.81 5.63
N THR A 366 -18.59 6.48 5.46
CA THR A 366 -18.82 5.86 4.15
C THR A 366 -20.15 5.13 4.08
N LEU A 367 -20.63 4.99 2.85
CA LEU A 367 -21.75 4.12 2.48
C LEU A 367 -21.35 3.27 1.27
N HIS A 368 -21.97 2.11 1.15
CA HIS A 368 -21.83 1.24 -0.02
C HIS A 368 -22.99 1.48 -0.99
N THR A 369 -22.97 2.61 -1.70
CA THR A 369 -23.90 2.89 -2.79
C THR A 369 -23.13 3.25 -4.06
N ASN A 370 -23.79 3.15 -5.21
CA ASN A 370 -23.13 3.34 -6.51
C ASN A 370 -22.97 4.80 -6.91
N ASP A 371 -23.81 5.68 -6.39
CA ASP A 371 -23.81 7.12 -6.67
C ASP A 371 -24.21 7.92 -5.43
N SER A 372 -24.06 9.24 -5.48
CA SER A 372 -24.36 10.13 -4.36
C SER A 372 -25.85 10.25 -4.05
N THR A 373 -26.72 10.14 -5.06
CA THR A 373 -28.19 10.23 -4.90
C THR A 373 -28.71 8.99 -4.16
N SER A 374 -28.24 7.80 -4.56
CA SER A 374 -28.58 6.54 -3.90
C SER A 374 -28.14 6.49 -2.43
N ALA A 375 -27.13 7.28 -2.03
CA ALA A 375 -26.72 7.37 -0.64
C ALA A 375 -27.80 8.00 0.24
N VAL A 376 -28.48 9.02 -0.26
CA VAL A 376 -29.61 9.67 0.45
C VAL A 376 -30.77 8.69 0.55
N ALA A 377 -31.16 8.04 -0.55
CA ALA A 377 -32.22 7.03 -0.55
C ALA A 377 -31.91 5.90 0.45
N ARG A 378 -30.67 5.43 0.50
CA ARG A 378 -30.24 4.38 1.42
C ARG A 378 -30.38 4.77 2.89
N LEU A 379 -30.09 6.02 3.26
CA LEU A 379 -30.30 6.52 4.62
C LEU A 379 -31.79 6.62 4.97
N VAL A 380 -32.65 7.02 4.02
CA VAL A 380 -34.10 7.02 4.19
C VAL A 380 -34.61 5.57 4.38
N ASP A 381 -34.13 4.62 3.57
CA ASP A 381 -34.48 3.20 3.71
C ASP A 381 -34.02 2.60 5.06
N MET A 382 -32.94 3.11 5.63
CA MET A 382 -32.51 2.78 6.99
C MET A 382 -33.40 3.39 8.08
N GLY A 383 -34.40 4.21 7.70
CA GLY A 383 -35.38 4.81 8.60
C GLY A 383 -34.98 6.19 9.13
N ILE A 384 -34.04 6.88 8.48
CA ILE A 384 -33.71 8.27 8.84
C ILE A 384 -34.71 9.22 8.19
N GLU A 385 -35.31 10.06 9.01
CA GLU A 385 -36.28 11.07 8.57
C GLU A 385 -35.66 12.06 7.58
N PRO A 386 -36.29 12.32 6.41
CA PRO A 386 -35.72 13.20 5.38
C PRO A 386 -35.36 14.60 5.87
N PHE A 387 -36.13 15.18 6.79
CA PHE A 387 -35.84 16.52 7.33
C PHE A 387 -34.57 16.55 8.18
N LEU A 388 -34.21 15.46 8.84
CA LEU A 388 -32.96 15.31 9.59
C LEU A 388 -31.80 15.27 8.64
N LEU A 389 -31.90 14.52 7.53
CA LEU A 389 -30.88 14.50 6.49
C LEU A 389 -30.70 15.87 5.84
N ALA A 390 -31.78 16.56 5.53
CA ALA A 390 -31.71 17.90 4.96
C ALA A 390 -30.98 18.91 5.86
N SER A 391 -31.07 18.75 7.18
CA SER A 391 -30.43 19.64 8.15
C SER A 391 -28.98 19.26 8.48
N THR A 392 -28.59 18.01 8.30
CA THR A 392 -27.29 17.48 8.74
C THR A 392 -26.36 17.14 7.60
N LEU A 393 -26.86 16.61 6.48
CA LEU A 393 -26.04 16.16 5.36
C LEU A 393 -25.47 17.35 4.58
N SER A 394 -24.16 17.53 4.65
CA SER A 394 -23.46 18.65 4.04
C SER A 394 -23.00 18.36 2.62
N VAL A 395 -22.47 17.15 2.37
CA VAL A 395 -21.98 16.72 1.06
C VAL A 395 -21.92 15.20 0.96
N VAL A 396 -22.21 14.70 -0.21
CA VAL A 396 -22.02 13.28 -0.57
C VAL A 396 -21.10 13.20 -1.80
N VAL A 397 -20.04 12.43 -1.69
CA VAL A 397 -19.07 12.17 -2.76
C VAL A 397 -19.18 10.74 -3.21
N ALA A 398 -19.50 10.50 -4.48
CA ALA A 398 -19.41 9.16 -5.07
C ALA A 398 -18.05 8.99 -5.76
N GLN A 399 -17.34 7.93 -5.42
CA GLN A 399 -15.94 7.74 -5.82
C GLN A 399 -15.70 6.43 -6.56
N ARG A 400 -14.91 6.52 -7.62
CA ARG A 400 -14.34 5.40 -8.39
C ARG A 400 -12.89 5.71 -8.70
N LEU A 401 -12.03 4.68 -8.65
CA LEU A 401 -10.65 4.80 -9.13
C LEU A 401 -10.61 4.60 -10.65
N ALA A 402 -9.81 5.43 -11.31
CA ALA A 402 -9.49 5.30 -12.72
C ALA A 402 -7.97 5.36 -12.89
N ARG A 403 -7.45 4.68 -13.90
CA ARG A 403 -6.02 4.76 -14.24
C ARG A 403 -5.71 6.17 -14.76
N ARG A 404 -4.70 6.79 -14.17
CA ARG A 404 -4.20 8.09 -14.65
C ARG A 404 -3.41 7.89 -15.93
N LEU A 405 -3.62 8.80 -16.87
CA LEU A 405 -2.77 8.85 -18.05
C LEU A 405 -1.35 9.27 -17.67
N CYS A 406 -0.38 8.64 -18.29
CA CYS A 406 1.02 9.01 -18.11
C CYS A 406 1.23 10.47 -18.51
N THR A 407 1.83 11.28 -17.65
CA THR A 407 2.08 12.70 -17.93
C THR A 407 3.10 12.93 -19.04
N ALA A 408 3.95 11.94 -19.32
CA ALA A 408 4.98 12.02 -20.34
C ALA A 408 4.51 11.58 -21.74
N CYS A 409 3.58 10.61 -21.82
CA CYS A 409 3.16 10.03 -23.09
C CYS A 409 1.65 10.17 -23.39
N ARG A 410 0.90 10.90 -22.56
CA ARG A 410 -0.51 11.23 -22.88
C ARG A 410 -0.57 12.15 -24.12
N VAL A 411 -1.37 11.77 -25.07
CA VAL A 411 -1.71 12.58 -26.25
C VAL A 411 -3.02 13.32 -25.95
#